data_740f7aed97ea23bcb819b5e885d0c2ad
#
_entry.id   740f7aed97ea23bcb819b5e885d0c2ad
#
_cell.length_a   1.000
_cell.length_b   1.000
_cell.length_c   1.000
_cell.angle_alpha   90.00
_cell.angle_beta   90.00
_cell.angle_gamma   90.00
#
_symmetry.space_group_name_H-M   'P 1'
#
loop_
_entity.id
_entity.type
_entity.pdbx_description
1 polymer ?
#
loop_
_entity_poly.entity_id
_entity_poly.type
_entity_poly.pdbx_seq_one_letter_code
_entity_poly.pdbx_strand_id
1 'polypeptide(L)'
;IMRDSRDIFAGTCNYQTLICILAKDTEELSVVMEMIHKWAETELREGLQIQKGNQYGYFLLKEKPERSVYMELKKRAERKTGRELYIGIFEGCMEKTADLVRAAAMAEQIQLFSYYDKEEKLVFFQKKIETEGHSPRGMHGYLDSLKEKIRSFDREKVEQELYGIFGLIRQEPYVSINVLRRNFMDILGIYSLVAQSLDGALEEIELDGDNCHYQKIMMMESLREIEKWFLKFNDIFMEKFWIAYKCSRSEILQKVVKYIEAHITEPIHLSDAAAE
;
A
#
# COMPACT_ATOMS: atom_id res chain seq x y z
N ILE A 1 33.82 -11.36 2.45
CA ILE A 1 34.56 -10.34 1.66
C ILE A 1 33.55 -9.81 0.65
N MET A 2 32.97 -8.64 0.94
CA MET A 2 32.10 -7.91 0.01
C MET A 2 32.99 -7.45 -1.16
N ARG A 3 32.83 -8.06 -2.34
CA ARG A 3 33.37 -7.51 -3.58
C ARG A 3 32.53 -6.32 -3.98
N ASP A 4 33.19 -5.22 -4.31
CA ASP A 4 32.55 -3.98 -4.78
C ASP A 4 31.65 -4.28 -5.99
N SER A 5 30.41 -3.80 -5.98
CA SER A 5 29.40 -4.10 -7.00
C SER A 5 29.82 -3.72 -8.43
N ARG A 6 30.88 -2.95 -8.59
CA ARG A 6 31.46 -2.57 -9.90
C ARG A 6 32.29 -3.67 -10.56
N ASP A 7 32.89 -4.57 -9.78
CA ASP A 7 33.74 -5.65 -10.32
C ASP A 7 32.93 -6.91 -10.71
N ILE A 8 31.68 -7.00 -10.31
CA ILE A 8 30.81 -8.16 -10.54
C ILE A 8 30.36 -8.26 -12.00
N PHE A 9 30.35 -7.14 -12.73
CA PHE A 9 29.79 -7.05 -14.07
C PHE A 9 30.80 -7.02 -15.24
N ALA A 10 32.09 -7.25 -14.96
CA ALA A 10 33.14 -7.24 -16.00
C ALA A 10 33.31 -8.57 -16.74
N GLY A 11 32.56 -9.62 -16.40
CA GLY A 11 32.59 -10.93 -17.03
C GLY A 11 31.29 -11.29 -17.74
N THR A 12 31.33 -12.24 -18.67
CA THR A 12 30.14 -12.88 -19.22
C THR A 12 29.40 -13.60 -18.10
N CYS A 13 28.25 -13.07 -17.72
CA CYS A 13 27.36 -13.72 -16.76
C CYS A 13 26.63 -14.86 -17.49
N ASN A 14 26.62 -16.06 -16.91
CA ASN A 14 25.86 -17.18 -17.48
C ASN A 14 24.90 -17.71 -16.38
N TYR A 15 23.95 -16.85 -15.98
CA TYR A 15 22.92 -17.23 -15.02
C TYR A 15 21.63 -17.59 -15.75
N GLN A 16 20.90 -18.58 -15.23
CA GLN A 16 19.63 -19.05 -15.80
C GLN A 16 18.43 -18.78 -14.89
N THR A 17 18.68 -18.52 -13.62
CA THR A 17 17.62 -18.24 -12.64
C THR A 17 18.00 -17.06 -11.76
N LEU A 18 17.04 -16.17 -11.52
CA LEU A 18 17.10 -15.13 -10.50
C LEU A 18 15.95 -15.34 -9.54
N ILE A 19 16.28 -15.51 -8.28
CA ILE A 19 15.33 -15.56 -7.15
C ILE A 19 15.37 -14.21 -6.46
N CYS A 20 14.24 -13.54 -6.36
CA CYS A 20 14.07 -12.28 -5.61
C CYS A 20 13.24 -12.57 -4.37
N ILE A 21 13.75 -12.24 -3.21
CA ILE A 21 13.06 -12.39 -1.93
C ILE A 21 12.73 -11.01 -1.41
N LEU A 22 11.47 -10.81 -1.06
CA LEU A 22 11.00 -9.62 -0.40
C LEU A 22 10.93 -9.89 1.10
N ALA A 23 11.80 -9.23 1.88
CA ALA A 23 11.81 -9.26 3.33
C ALA A 23 11.17 -7.98 3.89
N LYS A 24 10.73 -8.04 5.14
CA LYS A 24 10.17 -6.88 5.85
C LYS A 24 11.24 -5.86 6.21
N ASP A 25 12.38 -6.36 6.69
CA ASP A 25 13.47 -5.54 7.21
C ASP A 25 14.83 -6.21 6.95
N THR A 26 15.90 -5.52 7.35
CA THR A 26 17.27 -5.98 7.17
C THR A 26 17.59 -7.24 7.97
N GLU A 27 16.98 -7.42 9.15
CA GLU A 27 17.25 -8.57 10.01
C GLU A 27 16.65 -9.84 9.38
N GLU A 28 15.39 -9.79 8.98
CA GLU A 28 14.74 -10.89 8.25
C GLU A 28 15.48 -11.23 6.96
N LEU A 29 15.87 -10.18 6.20
CA LEU A 29 16.62 -10.36 4.97
C LEU A 29 17.94 -11.08 5.21
N SER A 30 18.72 -10.68 6.23
CA SER A 30 19.99 -11.30 6.56
C SER A 30 19.83 -12.78 6.92
N VAL A 31 18.82 -13.12 7.71
CA VAL A 31 18.52 -14.51 8.10
C VAL A 31 18.18 -15.38 6.89
N VAL A 32 17.35 -14.86 5.99
CA VAL A 32 16.94 -15.59 4.77
C VAL A 32 18.10 -15.75 3.82
N MET A 33 18.90 -14.70 3.63
CA MET A 33 20.04 -14.72 2.72
C MET A 33 21.13 -15.72 3.21
N GLU A 34 21.41 -15.75 4.50
CA GLU A 34 22.32 -16.74 5.08
C GLU A 34 21.81 -18.18 4.88
N MET A 35 20.53 -18.39 5.08
CA MET A 35 19.91 -19.70 4.88
C MET A 35 20.01 -20.16 3.42
N ILE A 36 19.75 -19.26 2.45
CA ILE A 36 19.86 -19.58 1.02
C ILE A 36 21.32 -19.85 0.64
N HIS A 37 22.24 -19.10 1.18
CA HIS A 37 23.66 -19.32 0.96
C HIS A 37 24.07 -20.73 1.39
N LYS A 38 23.74 -21.13 2.62
CA LYS A 38 24.02 -22.48 3.14
C LYS A 38 23.32 -23.58 2.33
N TRP A 39 22.08 -23.33 1.90
CA TRP A 39 21.36 -24.25 1.02
C TRP A 39 22.08 -24.43 -0.31
N ALA A 40 22.53 -23.34 -0.97
CA ALA A 40 23.26 -23.42 -2.22
C ALA A 40 24.59 -24.16 -2.10
N GLU A 41 25.33 -23.93 -1.02
CA GLU A 41 26.57 -24.65 -0.73
C GLU A 41 26.33 -26.16 -0.51
N THR A 42 25.27 -26.50 0.21
CA THR A 42 24.92 -27.92 0.50
C THR A 42 24.52 -28.67 -0.76
N GLU A 43 23.78 -28.01 -1.66
CA GLU A 43 23.31 -28.58 -2.92
C GLU A 43 24.35 -28.47 -4.05
N LEU A 44 25.57 -27.99 -3.75
CA LEU A 44 26.66 -27.76 -4.72
C LEU A 44 26.24 -26.87 -5.89
N ARG A 45 25.36 -25.86 -5.61
CA ARG A 45 24.85 -24.94 -6.63
C ARG A 45 25.74 -23.73 -6.74
N GLU A 46 26.19 -23.47 -7.96
CA GLU A 46 26.94 -22.23 -8.23
C GLU A 46 26.01 -21.05 -8.38
N GLY A 47 26.19 -20.05 -7.55
CA GLY A 47 25.36 -18.84 -7.56
C GLY A 47 26.04 -17.60 -7.01
N LEU A 48 25.41 -16.47 -7.25
CA LEU A 48 25.80 -15.16 -6.72
C LEU A 48 24.66 -14.58 -5.90
N GLN A 49 25.01 -14.04 -4.75
CA GLN A 49 24.09 -13.41 -3.82
C GLN A 49 24.27 -11.90 -3.84
N ILE A 50 23.18 -11.16 -3.96
CA ILE A 50 23.19 -9.69 -3.96
C ILE A 50 22.08 -9.19 -3.06
N GLN A 51 22.36 -8.18 -2.24
CA GLN A 51 21.37 -7.45 -1.46
C GLN A 51 21.13 -6.06 -2.05
N LYS A 52 19.86 -5.65 -2.17
CA LYS A 52 19.48 -4.31 -2.61
C LYS A 52 18.62 -3.64 -1.54
N GLY A 53 19.17 -2.62 -0.91
CA GLY A 53 18.51 -1.94 0.20
C GLY A 53 18.26 -2.88 1.38
N ASN A 54 17.17 -2.63 2.09
CA ASN A 54 16.84 -3.34 3.33
C ASN A 54 15.82 -4.46 3.15
N GLN A 55 15.23 -4.59 1.95
CA GLN A 55 14.08 -5.46 1.71
C GLN A 55 14.30 -6.51 0.62
N TYR A 56 15.22 -6.29 -0.32
CA TYR A 56 15.40 -7.19 -1.45
C TYR A 56 16.68 -8.01 -1.35
N GLY A 57 16.53 -9.32 -1.42
CA GLY A 57 17.61 -10.27 -1.61
C GLY A 57 17.51 -10.96 -2.97
N TYR A 58 18.59 -10.98 -3.72
CA TYR A 58 18.67 -11.71 -4.98
C TYR A 58 19.64 -12.86 -4.85
N PHE A 59 19.25 -13.96 -5.46
CA PHE A 59 20.09 -15.13 -5.61
C PHE A 59 20.08 -15.57 -7.07
N LEU A 60 21.23 -15.52 -7.71
CA LEU A 60 21.44 -15.86 -9.11
C LEU A 60 22.03 -17.26 -9.19
N LEU A 61 21.40 -18.16 -9.95
CA LEU A 61 21.87 -19.51 -10.17
C LEU A 61 22.26 -19.72 -11.64
N LYS A 62 23.35 -20.46 -11.86
CA LYS A 62 23.77 -20.87 -13.21
C LYS A 62 22.90 -21.93 -13.84
N GLU A 63 21.99 -22.50 -13.08
CA GLU A 63 21.07 -23.55 -13.49
C GLU A 63 19.61 -23.14 -13.28
N LYS A 64 18.72 -23.97 -13.78
CA LYS A 64 17.27 -23.87 -13.57
C LYS A 64 16.82 -25.04 -12.74
N PRO A 65 16.61 -24.84 -11.41
CA PRO A 65 16.08 -25.86 -10.53
C PRO A 65 14.66 -26.29 -10.90
N GLU A 66 14.26 -27.47 -10.46
CA GLU A 66 12.86 -27.88 -10.52
C GLU A 66 11.98 -27.05 -9.58
N ARG A 67 10.70 -26.92 -9.90
CA ARG A 67 9.76 -26.13 -9.07
C ARG A 67 9.66 -26.60 -7.63
N SER A 68 9.82 -27.89 -7.38
CA SER A 68 9.87 -28.51 -6.05
C SER A 68 10.95 -27.90 -5.17
N VAL A 69 12.10 -27.57 -5.74
CA VAL A 69 13.25 -26.97 -5.06
C VAL A 69 12.91 -25.56 -4.53
N TYR A 70 12.24 -24.73 -5.34
CA TYR A 70 11.83 -23.40 -4.88
C TYR A 70 10.77 -23.47 -3.77
N MET A 71 9.85 -24.45 -3.85
CA MET A 71 8.85 -24.65 -2.80
C MET A 71 9.49 -25.08 -1.48
N GLU A 72 10.49 -25.96 -1.53
CA GLU A 72 11.22 -26.37 -0.33
C GLU A 72 12.04 -25.23 0.24
N LEU A 73 12.70 -24.45 -0.62
CA LEU A 73 13.44 -23.25 -0.22
C LEU A 73 12.53 -22.25 0.53
N LYS A 74 11.36 -21.97 -0.03
CA LYS A 74 10.34 -21.12 0.59
C LYS A 74 9.94 -21.64 1.96
N LYS A 75 9.57 -22.91 2.06
CA LYS A 75 9.17 -23.54 3.34
C LYS A 75 10.28 -23.48 4.40
N ARG A 76 11.55 -23.69 4.01
CA ARG A 76 12.68 -23.57 4.92
C ARG A 76 12.87 -22.13 5.42
N ALA A 77 12.77 -21.15 4.51
CA ALA A 77 12.87 -19.75 4.83
C ALA A 77 11.75 -19.30 5.78
N GLU A 78 10.51 -19.71 5.52
CA GLU A 78 9.36 -19.41 6.38
C GLU A 78 9.47 -20.04 7.77
N ARG A 79 9.96 -21.27 7.86
CA ARG A 79 10.23 -21.90 9.17
C ARG A 79 11.30 -21.14 9.96
N LYS A 80 12.30 -20.59 9.26
CA LYS A 80 13.41 -19.89 9.91
C LYS A 80 13.02 -18.50 10.41
N THR A 81 12.18 -17.80 9.64
CA THR A 81 11.69 -16.44 9.94
C THR A 81 10.43 -16.44 10.80
N GLY A 82 9.69 -17.55 10.84
CA GLY A 82 8.37 -17.63 11.46
C GLY A 82 7.28 -16.86 10.71
N ARG A 83 7.53 -16.46 9.46
CA ARG A 83 6.63 -15.64 8.63
C ARG A 83 6.53 -16.17 7.22
N GLU A 84 5.40 -15.84 6.58
CA GLU A 84 5.21 -16.08 5.15
C GLU A 84 6.04 -15.10 4.34
N LEU A 85 6.75 -15.62 3.33
CA LEU A 85 7.65 -14.85 2.47
C LEU A 85 7.12 -14.77 1.04
N TYR A 86 7.28 -13.61 0.44
CA TYR A 86 7.01 -13.38 -0.97
C TYR A 86 8.30 -13.56 -1.79
N ILE A 87 8.27 -14.47 -2.74
CA ILE A 87 9.42 -14.84 -3.56
C ILE A 87 9.06 -14.72 -5.04
N GLY A 88 9.77 -13.86 -5.75
CA GLY A 88 9.69 -13.69 -7.20
C GLY A 88 10.81 -14.45 -7.89
N ILE A 89 10.48 -15.21 -8.94
CA ILE A 89 11.45 -16.01 -9.70
C ILE A 89 11.39 -15.57 -11.16
N PHE A 90 12.57 -15.30 -11.71
CA PHE A 90 12.77 -15.18 -13.15
C PHE A 90 13.63 -16.34 -13.64
N GLU A 91 13.16 -17.04 -14.67
CA GLU A 91 13.89 -18.09 -15.35
C GLU A 91 14.16 -17.69 -16.80
N GLY A 92 15.42 -17.54 -17.17
CA GLY A 92 15.85 -17.16 -18.50
C GLY A 92 17.34 -16.91 -18.57
N CYS A 93 17.92 -16.93 -19.76
CA CYS A 93 19.34 -16.68 -19.96
C CYS A 93 19.69 -15.22 -19.62
N MET A 94 20.68 -15.01 -18.77
CA MET A 94 21.18 -13.72 -18.34
C MET A 94 22.69 -13.65 -18.59
N GLU A 95 23.05 -13.24 -19.81
CA GLU A 95 24.45 -13.18 -20.25
C GLU A 95 25.08 -11.79 -20.07
N LYS A 96 24.24 -10.76 -20.09
CA LYS A 96 24.66 -9.36 -20.02
C LYS A 96 24.06 -8.68 -18.79
N THR A 97 24.69 -7.62 -18.33
CA THR A 97 24.19 -6.77 -17.24
C THR A 97 22.75 -6.29 -17.50
N ALA A 98 22.42 -5.97 -18.75
CA ALA A 98 21.05 -5.56 -19.10
C ALA A 98 20.02 -6.66 -18.86
N ASP A 99 20.38 -7.93 -19.08
CA ASP A 99 19.51 -9.07 -18.81
C ASP A 99 19.28 -9.25 -17.31
N LEU A 100 20.33 -9.07 -16.50
CA LEU A 100 20.23 -9.11 -15.04
C LEU A 100 19.34 -8.00 -14.50
N VAL A 101 19.50 -6.77 -14.99
CA VAL A 101 18.65 -5.63 -14.58
C VAL A 101 17.18 -5.89 -14.95
N ARG A 102 16.94 -6.41 -16.14
CA ARG A 102 15.60 -6.79 -16.57
C ARG A 102 15.00 -7.91 -15.72
N ALA A 103 15.77 -8.96 -15.46
CA ALA A 103 15.35 -10.09 -14.63
C ALA A 103 15.03 -9.64 -13.20
N ALA A 104 15.88 -8.81 -12.61
CA ALA A 104 15.64 -8.22 -11.30
C ALA A 104 14.36 -7.38 -11.27
N ALA A 105 14.17 -6.48 -12.22
CA ALA A 105 12.98 -5.65 -12.33
C ALA A 105 11.69 -6.46 -12.53
N MET A 106 11.77 -7.63 -13.17
CA MET A 106 10.63 -8.55 -13.28
C MET A 106 10.37 -9.27 -11.96
N ALA A 107 11.38 -9.82 -11.33
CA ALA A 107 11.23 -10.57 -10.08
C ALA A 107 10.82 -9.66 -8.89
N GLU A 108 11.24 -8.39 -8.89
CA GLU A 108 10.83 -7.37 -7.91
C GLU A 108 9.32 -7.07 -7.97
N GLN A 109 8.62 -7.41 -9.05
CA GLN A 109 7.17 -7.26 -9.12
C GLN A 109 6.43 -8.12 -8.09
N ILE A 110 7.12 -9.03 -7.40
CA ILE A 110 6.59 -9.73 -6.24
C ILE A 110 6.10 -8.78 -5.15
N GLN A 111 6.61 -7.54 -5.10
CA GLN A 111 6.12 -6.49 -4.21
C GLN A 111 4.64 -6.17 -4.46
N LEU A 112 4.16 -6.24 -5.70
CA LEU A 112 2.73 -6.04 -6.00
C LEU A 112 1.89 -7.13 -5.33
N PHE A 113 2.34 -8.38 -5.37
CA PHE A 113 1.65 -9.50 -4.72
C PHE A 113 1.59 -9.32 -3.22
N SER A 114 2.68 -8.89 -2.60
CA SER A 114 2.72 -8.54 -1.18
C SER A 114 1.79 -7.38 -0.86
N TYR A 115 1.86 -6.29 -1.63
CA TYR A 115 1.07 -5.09 -1.39
C TYR A 115 -0.44 -5.35 -1.52
N TYR A 116 -0.86 -6.15 -2.51
CA TYR A 116 -2.25 -6.55 -2.72
C TYR A 116 -2.68 -7.75 -1.85
N ASP A 117 -1.81 -8.25 -0.99
CA ASP A 117 -2.05 -9.43 -0.12
C ASP A 117 -2.57 -10.65 -0.91
N LYS A 118 -1.90 -10.95 -2.04
CA LYS A 118 -2.27 -12.08 -2.89
C LYS A 118 -1.86 -13.40 -2.23
N GLU A 119 -2.66 -14.45 -2.46
CA GLU A 119 -2.38 -15.80 -1.94
C GLU A 119 -1.11 -16.41 -2.52
N GLU A 120 -0.83 -16.08 -3.79
CA GLU A 120 0.38 -16.53 -4.49
C GLU A 120 1.62 -15.81 -3.96
N LYS A 121 2.41 -16.51 -3.15
CA LYS A 121 3.63 -15.96 -2.52
C LYS A 121 4.92 -16.47 -3.17
N LEU A 122 4.83 -17.38 -4.12
CA LEU A 122 5.91 -17.87 -4.97
C LEU A 122 5.51 -17.72 -6.43
N VAL A 123 6.05 -16.72 -7.11
CA VAL A 123 5.60 -16.30 -8.43
C VAL A 123 6.72 -16.40 -9.45
N PHE A 124 6.44 -17.06 -10.58
CA PHE A 124 7.35 -17.15 -11.72
C PHE A 124 7.01 -16.07 -12.74
N PHE A 125 7.91 -15.12 -12.93
CA PHE A 125 7.74 -14.03 -13.86
C PHE A 125 8.37 -14.36 -15.22
N GLN A 126 7.54 -14.54 -16.24
CA GLN A 126 7.98 -14.70 -17.63
C GLN A 126 7.95 -13.39 -18.41
N LYS A 127 7.05 -12.49 -18.04
CA LYS A 127 6.91 -11.14 -18.60
C LYS A 127 6.62 -10.13 -17.51
N LYS A 128 6.91 -8.87 -17.78
CA LYS A 128 6.57 -7.78 -16.89
C LYS A 128 5.06 -7.66 -16.75
N ILE A 129 4.58 -7.55 -15.51
CA ILE A 129 3.19 -7.17 -15.24
C ILE A 129 3.06 -5.68 -15.58
N GLU A 130 2.14 -5.36 -16.45
CA GLU A 130 1.78 -3.97 -16.71
C GLU A 130 0.92 -3.47 -15.56
N THR A 131 1.35 -2.36 -14.97
CA THR A 131 0.58 -1.69 -13.92
C THR A 131 -0.10 -0.46 -14.50
N GLU A 132 -1.36 -0.27 -14.15
CA GLU A 132 -2.11 0.93 -14.53
C GLU A 132 -1.49 2.16 -13.88
N GLY A 133 -1.20 3.17 -14.70
CA GLY A 133 -0.64 4.46 -14.27
C GLY A 133 -1.69 5.48 -13.84
N HIS A 134 -2.95 5.11 -13.81
CA HIS A 134 -4.08 5.95 -13.41
C HIS A 134 -4.86 5.32 -12.26
N SER A 135 -5.66 6.13 -11.59
CA SER A 135 -6.54 5.67 -10.51
C SER A 135 -7.55 4.64 -11.02
N PRO A 136 -8.01 3.70 -10.16
CA PRO A 136 -9.07 2.77 -10.50
C PRO A 136 -10.30 3.48 -11.08
N ARG A 137 -10.95 2.82 -12.05
CA ARG A 137 -12.16 3.37 -12.67
C ARG A 137 -13.25 3.52 -11.62
N GLY A 138 -13.88 4.70 -11.58
CA GLY A 138 -14.90 5.00 -10.56
C GLY A 138 -14.38 5.56 -9.25
N MET A 139 -13.06 5.63 -9.02
CA MET A 139 -12.46 6.17 -7.79
C MET A 139 -12.97 7.58 -7.45
N HIS A 140 -13.09 8.47 -8.45
CA HIS A 140 -13.60 9.83 -8.21
C HIS A 140 -15.02 9.82 -7.64
N GLY A 141 -15.92 8.97 -8.17
CA GLY A 141 -17.27 8.85 -7.64
C GLY A 141 -17.29 8.40 -6.18
N TYR A 142 -16.41 7.47 -5.82
CA TYR A 142 -16.24 7.06 -4.42
C TYR A 142 -15.69 8.17 -3.54
N LEU A 143 -14.72 8.95 -4.00
CA LEU A 143 -14.16 10.07 -3.24
C LEU A 143 -15.19 11.18 -3.01
N ASP A 144 -15.98 11.51 -4.01
CA ASP A 144 -17.07 12.49 -3.87
C ASP A 144 -18.13 12.00 -2.88
N SER A 145 -18.56 10.74 -3.02
CA SER A 145 -19.50 10.10 -2.10
C SER A 145 -18.97 10.06 -0.67
N LEU A 146 -17.70 9.67 -0.50
CA LEU A 146 -17.02 9.64 0.80
C LEU A 146 -17.03 11.02 1.47
N LYS A 147 -16.73 12.07 0.72
CA LYS A 147 -16.75 13.45 1.20
C LYS A 147 -18.11 13.85 1.79
N GLU A 148 -19.19 13.54 1.07
CA GLU A 148 -20.55 13.85 1.55
C GLU A 148 -20.92 13.03 2.80
N LYS A 149 -20.50 11.76 2.85
CA LYS A 149 -20.74 10.88 4.00
C LYS A 149 -19.96 11.32 5.25
N ILE A 150 -18.69 11.73 5.11
CA ILE A 150 -17.92 12.29 6.22
C ILE A 150 -18.55 13.59 6.70
N ARG A 151 -18.99 14.49 5.81
CA ARG A 151 -19.67 15.73 6.16
C ARG A 151 -21.00 15.51 6.89
N SER A 152 -21.71 14.43 6.59
CA SER A 152 -22.93 14.07 7.29
C SER A 152 -22.73 13.41 8.63
N PHE A 153 -21.49 13.08 8.99
CA PHE A 153 -21.11 12.35 10.20
C PHE A 153 -21.85 11.02 10.37
N ASP A 154 -22.11 10.34 9.26
CA ASP A 154 -22.75 9.03 9.23
C ASP A 154 -21.65 7.95 9.18
N ARG A 155 -21.24 7.50 10.36
CA ARG A 155 -20.13 6.55 10.57
C ARG A 155 -20.29 5.28 9.74
N GLU A 156 -21.49 4.67 9.75
CA GLU A 156 -21.73 3.42 9.06
C GLU A 156 -21.62 3.58 7.54
N LYS A 157 -22.15 4.69 6.99
CA LYS A 157 -22.04 4.97 5.56
C LYS A 157 -20.61 5.28 5.15
N VAL A 158 -19.82 5.94 6.00
CA VAL A 158 -18.39 6.18 5.71
C VAL A 158 -17.62 4.85 5.68
N GLU A 159 -17.85 3.95 6.64
CA GLU A 159 -17.24 2.62 6.63
C GLU A 159 -17.60 1.83 5.38
N GLN A 160 -18.88 1.82 4.99
CA GLN A 160 -19.33 1.16 3.75
C GLN A 160 -18.64 1.72 2.51
N GLU A 161 -18.43 3.04 2.45
CA GLU A 161 -17.73 3.67 1.33
C GLU A 161 -16.25 3.31 1.31
N LEU A 162 -15.58 3.29 2.47
CA LEU A 162 -14.20 2.83 2.59
C LEU A 162 -14.07 1.37 2.10
N TYR A 163 -14.95 0.46 2.55
CA TYR A 163 -14.98 -0.91 2.03
C TYR A 163 -15.21 -0.97 0.52
N GLY A 164 -16.06 -0.10 -0.02
CA GLY A 164 -16.29 0.02 -1.46
C GLY A 164 -15.02 0.43 -2.21
N ILE A 165 -14.28 1.42 -1.72
CA ILE A 165 -13.00 1.87 -2.28
C ILE A 165 -11.97 0.74 -2.29
N PHE A 166 -11.78 0.05 -1.16
CA PHE A 166 -10.82 -1.06 -1.09
C PHE A 166 -11.26 -2.26 -1.92
N GLY A 167 -12.57 -2.52 -2.01
CA GLY A 167 -13.16 -3.52 -2.91
C GLY A 167 -12.87 -3.21 -4.38
N LEU A 168 -13.06 -1.96 -4.79
CA LEU A 168 -12.75 -1.49 -6.14
C LEU A 168 -11.26 -1.70 -6.48
N ILE A 169 -10.36 -1.31 -5.58
CA ILE A 169 -8.91 -1.48 -5.78
C ILE A 169 -8.54 -2.95 -5.97
N ARG A 170 -9.16 -3.88 -5.22
CA ARG A 170 -8.87 -5.32 -5.33
C ARG A 170 -9.40 -5.98 -6.59
N GLN A 171 -10.45 -5.41 -7.20
CA GLN A 171 -11.09 -5.94 -8.43
C GLN A 171 -10.40 -5.46 -9.71
N GLU A 172 -9.77 -4.30 -9.67
CA GLU A 172 -9.07 -3.74 -10.83
C GLU A 172 -7.74 -4.47 -11.11
N PRO A 173 -7.23 -4.42 -12.35
CA PRO A 173 -5.87 -4.82 -12.66
C PRO A 173 -4.87 -4.07 -11.76
N TYR A 174 -3.67 -4.61 -11.59
CA TYR A 174 -2.67 -3.99 -10.75
C TYR A 174 -2.44 -2.52 -11.09
N VAL A 175 -2.88 -1.65 -10.21
CA VAL A 175 -2.55 -0.23 -10.23
C VAL A 175 -1.20 -0.02 -9.57
N SER A 176 -0.40 0.92 -10.03
CA SER A 176 0.90 1.15 -9.42
C SER A 176 0.74 1.63 -7.96
N ILE A 177 1.61 1.14 -7.07
CA ILE A 177 1.58 1.48 -5.63
C ILE A 177 1.60 3.00 -5.41
N ASN A 178 2.36 3.73 -6.25
CA ASN A 178 2.44 5.19 -6.16
C ASN A 178 1.10 5.87 -6.48
N VAL A 179 0.34 5.35 -7.43
CA VAL A 179 -1.01 5.86 -7.75
C VAL A 179 -1.97 5.57 -6.60
N LEU A 180 -1.92 4.37 -6.02
CA LEU A 180 -2.74 4.03 -4.86
C LEU A 180 -2.42 4.91 -3.65
N ARG A 181 -1.13 5.13 -3.37
CA ARG A 181 -0.71 6.04 -2.29
C ARG A 181 -1.26 7.44 -2.49
N ARG A 182 -1.25 7.97 -3.72
CA ARG A 182 -1.87 9.27 -4.02
C ARG A 182 -3.37 9.25 -3.71
N ASN A 183 -4.11 8.21 -4.13
CA ASN A 183 -5.53 8.10 -3.82
C ASN A 183 -5.80 8.07 -2.31
N PHE A 184 -4.94 7.43 -1.52
CA PHE A 184 -5.05 7.43 -0.05
C PHE A 184 -4.74 8.81 0.54
N MET A 185 -3.82 9.58 -0.07
CA MET A 185 -3.61 10.98 0.31
C MET A 185 -4.85 11.83 0.02
N ASP A 186 -5.53 11.59 -1.12
CA ASP A 186 -6.77 12.29 -1.46
C ASP A 186 -7.86 11.99 -0.41
N ILE A 187 -7.98 10.74 0.07
CA ILE A 187 -8.89 10.38 1.16
C ILE A 187 -8.55 11.17 2.45
N LEU A 188 -7.28 11.21 2.86
CA LEU A 188 -6.87 12.02 4.02
C LEU A 188 -7.15 13.51 3.82
N GLY A 189 -6.95 14.02 2.59
CA GLY A 189 -7.28 15.38 2.24
C GLY A 189 -8.78 15.70 2.46
N ILE A 190 -9.67 14.76 2.16
CA ILE A 190 -11.11 14.91 2.43
C ILE A 190 -11.37 15.05 3.94
N TYR A 191 -10.79 14.18 4.77
CA TYR A 191 -10.90 14.30 6.22
C TYR A 191 -10.34 15.63 6.74
N SER A 192 -9.19 16.08 6.21
CA SER A 192 -8.60 17.36 6.55
C SER A 192 -9.53 18.54 6.27
N LEU A 193 -10.16 18.56 5.08
CA LEU A 193 -11.10 19.60 4.72
C LEU A 193 -12.34 19.61 5.63
N VAL A 194 -12.84 18.44 6.05
CA VAL A 194 -13.97 18.37 6.97
C VAL A 194 -13.56 18.80 8.37
N ALA A 195 -12.40 18.40 8.89
CA ALA A 195 -11.87 18.87 10.17
C ALA A 195 -11.74 20.40 10.20
N GLN A 196 -11.15 20.99 9.13
CA GLN A 196 -11.02 22.44 9.00
C GLN A 196 -12.38 23.17 9.00
N SER A 197 -13.41 22.59 8.40
CA SER A 197 -14.77 23.15 8.43
C SER A 197 -15.42 23.15 9.82
N LEU A 198 -14.80 22.45 10.77
CA LEU A 198 -15.20 22.35 12.17
C LEU A 198 -14.16 23.01 13.10
N ASP A 199 -13.35 23.92 12.58
CA ASP A 199 -12.27 24.62 13.28
C ASP A 199 -11.24 23.69 13.93
N GLY A 200 -11.00 22.51 13.34
CA GLY A 200 -10.04 21.51 13.81
C GLY A 200 -9.01 21.12 12.77
N ALA A 201 -8.07 20.29 13.16
CA ALA A 201 -6.99 19.78 12.33
C ALA A 201 -6.79 18.27 12.50
N LEU A 202 -6.26 17.58 11.46
CA LEU A 202 -5.99 16.13 11.55
C LEU A 202 -4.93 15.79 12.58
N GLU A 203 -4.00 16.68 12.83
CA GLU A 203 -2.93 16.55 13.82
C GLU A 203 -3.45 16.46 15.26
N GLU A 204 -4.70 16.80 15.49
CA GLU A 204 -5.37 16.60 16.77
C GLU A 204 -5.81 15.16 17.01
N ILE A 205 -5.79 14.33 15.98
CA ILE A 205 -6.08 12.89 16.07
C ILE A 205 -4.78 12.17 16.34
N GLU A 206 -4.74 11.44 17.45
CA GLU A 206 -3.65 10.54 17.76
C GLU A 206 -4.11 9.10 17.49
N LEU A 207 -3.38 8.40 16.63
CA LEU A 207 -3.63 7.01 16.29
C LEU A 207 -2.36 6.18 16.49
N ASP A 208 -2.41 5.23 17.42
CA ASP A 208 -1.26 4.38 17.78
C ASP A 208 -0.02 5.18 18.27
N GLY A 209 -0.27 6.32 18.98
CA GLY A 209 0.78 7.19 19.49
C GLY A 209 1.44 8.09 18.43
N ASP A 210 0.81 8.24 17.26
CA ASP A 210 1.34 9.02 16.14
C ASP A 210 0.22 9.90 15.56
N ASN A 211 0.56 11.12 15.15
CA ASN A 211 -0.30 12.06 14.45
C ASN A 211 0.21 12.43 13.04
N CYS A 212 1.30 11.80 12.60
CA CYS A 212 1.87 11.99 11.28
C CYS A 212 1.20 11.09 10.22
N HIS A 213 -0.11 11.24 10.04
CA HIS A 213 -0.96 10.35 9.23
C HIS A 213 -0.48 10.14 7.79
N TYR A 214 -0.02 11.21 7.13
CA TYR A 214 0.51 11.15 5.77
C TYR A 214 1.77 10.27 5.67
N GLN A 215 2.70 10.42 6.61
CA GLN A 215 3.91 9.58 6.66
C GLN A 215 3.55 8.13 6.95
N LYS A 216 2.60 7.90 7.85
CA LYS A 216 2.14 6.57 8.23
C LYS A 216 1.63 5.77 7.02
N ILE A 217 0.74 6.37 6.21
CA ILE A 217 0.23 5.74 4.99
C ILE A 217 1.34 5.45 3.98
N MET A 218 2.31 6.37 3.83
CA MET A 218 3.43 6.16 2.91
C MET A 218 4.34 5.00 3.31
N MET A 219 4.39 4.66 4.60
CA MET A 219 5.21 3.56 5.13
C MET A 219 4.50 2.21 5.15
N MET A 220 3.17 2.19 5.02
CA MET A 220 2.41 0.94 5.02
C MET A 220 2.70 0.10 3.79
N GLU A 221 2.85 -1.22 4.00
CA GLU A 221 3.35 -2.16 3.00
C GLU A 221 2.24 -3.02 2.37
N SER A 222 1.00 -2.94 2.88
CA SER A 222 -0.12 -3.71 2.33
C SER A 222 -1.44 -2.95 2.34
N LEU A 223 -2.30 -3.26 1.36
CA LEU A 223 -3.66 -2.73 1.28
C LEU A 223 -4.49 -3.09 2.51
N ARG A 224 -4.29 -4.28 3.07
CA ARG A 224 -5.00 -4.73 4.27
C ARG A 224 -4.64 -3.89 5.50
N GLU A 225 -3.38 -3.52 5.63
CA GLU A 225 -2.91 -2.64 6.71
C GLU A 225 -3.53 -1.25 6.57
N ILE A 226 -3.51 -0.68 5.36
CA ILE A 226 -4.07 0.64 5.06
C ILE A 226 -5.58 0.67 5.31
N GLU A 227 -6.32 -0.36 4.87
CA GLU A 227 -7.75 -0.49 5.09
C GLU A 227 -8.11 -0.48 6.59
N LYS A 228 -7.44 -1.33 7.36
CA LYS A 228 -7.63 -1.38 8.83
C LYS A 228 -7.33 -0.04 9.49
N TRP A 229 -6.29 0.63 9.01
CA TRP A 229 -5.90 1.93 9.52
C TRP A 229 -6.97 2.98 9.23
N PHE A 230 -7.50 3.05 8.00
CA PHE A 230 -8.56 4.00 7.66
C PHE A 230 -9.84 3.76 8.45
N LEU A 231 -10.23 2.51 8.67
CA LEU A 231 -11.41 2.20 9.48
C LEU A 231 -11.23 2.69 10.92
N LYS A 232 -10.08 2.40 11.53
CA LYS A 232 -9.76 2.88 12.90
C LYS A 232 -9.65 4.41 12.96
N PHE A 233 -9.03 5.02 11.94
CA PHE A 233 -8.92 6.47 11.82
C PHE A 233 -10.31 7.12 11.73
N ASN A 234 -11.21 6.58 10.90
CA ASN A 234 -12.59 7.06 10.79
C ASN A 234 -13.30 7.05 12.14
N ASP A 235 -13.15 5.98 12.92
CA ASP A 235 -13.77 5.88 14.24
C ASP A 235 -13.34 7.00 15.16
N ILE A 236 -12.04 7.23 15.26
CA ILE A 236 -11.47 8.27 16.12
C ILE A 236 -11.85 9.66 15.61
N PHE A 237 -11.83 9.86 14.26
CA PHE A 237 -12.26 11.11 13.63
C PHE A 237 -13.70 11.45 13.98
N MET A 238 -14.62 10.50 13.83
CA MET A 238 -16.04 10.69 14.14
C MET A 238 -16.25 10.97 15.62
N GLU A 239 -15.55 10.31 16.52
CA GLU A 239 -15.63 10.56 17.95
C GLU A 239 -15.10 11.96 18.32
N LYS A 240 -13.91 12.30 17.81
CA LYS A 240 -13.22 13.56 18.13
C LYS A 240 -14.03 14.78 17.71
N PHE A 241 -14.56 14.78 16.48
CA PHE A 241 -15.23 15.95 15.91
C PHE A 241 -16.76 15.97 16.10
N TRP A 242 -17.34 14.95 16.76
CA TRP A 242 -18.79 14.85 16.93
C TRP A 242 -19.43 16.06 17.63
N ILE A 243 -18.78 16.55 18.67
CA ILE A 243 -19.30 17.69 19.45
C ILE A 243 -19.26 18.96 18.58
N ALA A 244 -18.13 19.23 17.93
CA ALA A 244 -17.98 20.39 17.05
C ALA A 244 -19.01 20.34 15.90
N TYR A 245 -19.22 19.18 15.30
CA TYR A 245 -20.25 18.96 14.27
C TYR A 245 -21.67 19.28 14.77
N LYS A 246 -22.03 18.81 15.97
CA LYS A 246 -23.34 19.14 16.56
C LYS A 246 -23.50 20.64 16.85
N CYS A 247 -22.44 21.26 17.36
CA CYS A 247 -22.46 22.71 17.66
C CYS A 247 -22.63 23.52 16.36
N SER A 248 -21.87 23.24 15.31
CA SER A 248 -21.96 23.94 14.03
C SER A 248 -23.34 23.83 13.40
N ARG A 249 -23.95 22.64 13.45
CA ARG A 249 -25.34 22.45 12.99
C ARG A 249 -26.35 23.19 13.83
N SER A 250 -26.14 23.25 15.14
CA SER A 250 -27.04 24.01 16.05
C SER A 250 -26.98 25.50 15.72
N GLU A 251 -25.80 26.05 15.45
CA GLU A 251 -25.64 27.46 15.06
C GLU A 251 -26.29 27.77 13.72
N ILE A 252 -26.13 26.93 12.72
CA ILE A 252 -26.80 27.07 11.42
C ILE A 252 -28.31 27.03 11.59
N LEU A 253 -28.83 26.06 12.35
CA LEU A 253 -30.25 25.98 12.65
C LEU A 253 -30.76 27.21 13.37
N GLN A 254 -30.00 27.76 14.34
CA GLN A 254 -30.36 29.00 15.03
C GLN A 254 -30.37 30.19 14.07
N LYS A 255 -29.42 30.30 13.16
CA LYS A 255 -29.42 31.35 12.15
C LYS A 255 -30.64 31.24 11.21
N VAL A 256 -30.94 30.05 10.71
CA VAL A 256 -32.11 29.80 9.87
C VAL A 256 -33.40 30.11 10.60
N VAL A 257 -33.55 29.73 11.86
CA VAL A 257 -34.73 30.05 12.68
C VAL A 257 -34.86 31.56 12.88
N LYS A 258 -33.78 32.25 13.24
CA LYS A 258 -33.77 33.73 13.37
C LYS A 258 -34.15 34.43 12.07
N TYR A 259 -33.65 33.95 10.91
CA TYR A 259 -34.02 34.48 9.63
C TYR A 259 -35.50 34.29 9.33
N ILE A 260 -36.05 33.08 9.57
CA ILE A 260 -37.48 32.80 9.40
C ILE A 260 -38.34 33.70 10.32
N GLU A 261 -37.95 33.84 11.61
CA GLU A 261 -38.68 34.69 12.56
C GLU A 261 -38.66 36.16 12.14
N ALA A 262 -37.55 36.66 11.60
CA ALA A 262 -37.42 38.03 11.13
C ALA A 262 -38.23 38.34 9.87
N HIS A 263 -38.50 37.33 9.02
CA HIS A 263 -39.20 37.50 7.73
C HIS A 263 -40.52 36.75 7.66
N ILE A 264 -41.12 36.40 8.83
CA ILE A 264 -42.33 35.56 8.89
C ILE A 264 -43.57 36.14 8.18
N THR A 265 -43.53 37.43 7.87
CA THR A 265 -44.60 38.13 7.13
C THR A 265 -44.35 38.24 5.65
N GLU A 266 -43.20 37.75 5.15
CA GLU A 266 -42.80 37.80 3.76
C GLU A 266 -42.69 36.40 3.14
N PRO A 267 -42.78 36.23 1.82
CA PRO A 267 -42.55 34.95 1.18
C PRO A 267 -41.06 34.59 1.31
N ILE A 268 -40.76 33.55 2.09
CA ILE A 268 -39.40 33.06 2.34
C ILE A 268 -39.05 31.99 1.31
N HIS A 269 -37.95 32.17 0.57
CA HIS A 269 -37.36 31.16 -0.29
C HIS A 269 -36.16 30.47 0.40
N LEU A 270 -36.01 29.17 0.10
CA LEU A 270 -34.93 28.37 0.69
C LEU A 270 -33.53 28.92 0.32
N SER A 271 -33.41 29.53 -0.86
CA SER A 271 -32.20 30.21 -1.33
C SER A 271 -31.77 31.38 -0.43
N ASP A 272 -32.75 32.11 0.11
CA ASP A 272 -32.50 33.31 0.90
C ASP A 272 -32.04 32.94 2.31
N ALA A 273 -32.63 31.89 2.89
CA ALA A 273 -32.20 31.32 4.16
C ALA A 273 -30.85 30.59 4.11
N ALA A 274 -30.40 30.20 2.92
CA ALA A 274 -29.10 29.54 2.70
C ALA A 274 -27.96 30.54 2.40
N ALA A 275 -28.28 31.81 2.16
CA ALA A 275 -27.32 32.87 1.88
C ALA A 275 -26.82 33.61 3.13
N GLU A 276 -27.54 33.46 4.26
CA GLU A 276 -27.22 33.99 5.60
C GLU A 276 -26.36 32.98 6.41
#